data_6cf67e95e980b36291e380dc31c1e8ab
#
_entry.id   6cf67e95e980b36291e380dc31c1e8ab
#
_cell.length_a   1.000
_cell.length_b   1.000
_cell.length_c   1.000
_cell.angle_alpha   90.00
_cell.angle_beta   90.00
_cell.angle_gamma   90.00
#
_symmetry.space_group_name_H-M   'P 1'
#
loop_
_entity.id
_entity.type
_entity.pdbx_description
1 polymer ?
#
loop_
_entity_poly.entity_id
_entity_poly.type
_entity_poly.pdbx_seq_one_letter_code
_entity_poly.pdbx_strand_id
1 'polypeptide(L)' 'MSAATRVITAHVPTGLAEKVDAMAARLERSRGWVMKQALAAWVDQEEERHR' A
#
# COMPACT_ATOMS: atom_id res chain seq x y z
N MET A 1 18.04 -12.10 8.91
CA MET A 1 18.35 -10.69 8.84
C MET A 1 17.11 -9.86 8.59
N SER A 2 16.86 -8.87 9.40
CA SER A 2 15.66 -8.07 9.26
C SER A 2 15.88 -6.98 8.21
N ALA A 3 14.85 -6.69 7.48
CA ALA A 3 14.88 -5.60 6.51
C ALA A 3 14.80 -4.28 7.27
N ALA A 4 15.55 -3.32 6.80
CA ALA A 4 15.40 -1.96 7.31
C ALA A 4 14.05 -1.41 6.86
N THR A 5 13.41 -0.69 7.74
CA THR A 5 12.15 -0.05 7.39
C THR A 5 12.26 1.46 7.59
N ARG A 6 11.44 2.18 6.87
CA ARG A 6 11.35 3.61 7.08
C ARG A 6 9.95 4.07 6.72
N VAL A 7 9.55 5.17 7.32
CA VAL A 7 8.21 5.70 7.11
C VAL A 7 8.24 6.61 5.89
N ILE A 8 7.29 6.41 4.99
CA ILE A 8 7.02 7.35 3.92
C ILE A 8 5.57 7.77 4.02
N THR A 9 5.30 9.00 3.66
CA THR A 9 3.95 9.54 3.78
C THR A 9 3.52 10.16 2.47
N ALA A 10 2.21 10.23 2.28
CA ALA A 10 1.62 10.83 1.11
C ALA A 10 0.24 11.32 1.45
N HIS A 11 -0.17 12.41 0.79
CA HIS A 11 -1.54 12.88 0.86
C HIS A 11 -2.33 12.21 -0.24
N VAL A 12 -3.42 11.55 0.13
CA VAL A 12 -4.26 10.86 -0.84
C VAL A 12 -5.66 11.44 -0.82
N PRO A 13 -6.37 11.36 -1.94
CA PRO A 13 -7.75 11.82 -1.96
C PRO A 13 -8.61 11.09 -0.93
N THR A 14 -9.57 11.80 -0.36
CA THR A 14 -10.42 11.24 0.69
C THR A 14 -11.13 9.97 0.22
N GLY A 15 -11.62 9.97 -1.01
CA GLY A 15 -12.31 8.80 -1.54
C GLY A 15 -11.43 7.57 -1.59
N LEU A 16 -10.15 7.75 -1.97
CA LEU A 16 -9.22 6.64 -2.00
C LEU A 16 -8.89 6.16 -0.59
N ALA A 17 -8.72 7.09 0.33
CA ALA A 17 -8.45 6.73 1.73
C ALA A 17 -9.59 5.89 2.31
N GLU A 18 -10.83 6.26 1.98
CA GLU A 18 -12.00 5.50 2.43
C GLU A 18 -12.01 4.10 1.86
N LYS A 19 -11.62 3.95 0.62
CA LYS A 19 -11.56 2.63 -0.01
C LYS A 19 -10.48 1.76 0.65
N VAL A 20 -9.36 2.37 1.01
CA VAL A 20 -8.30 1.64 1.71
C VAL A 20 -8.82 1.14 3.06
N ASP A 21 -9.51 2.03 3.80
CA ASP A 21 -10.07 1.65 5.09
C ASP A 21 -11.08 0.51 4.96
N ALA A 22 -11.94 0.60 3.96
CA ALA A 22 -12.94 -0.44 3.72
C ALA A 22 -12.28 -1.77 3.38
N MET A 23 -11.24 -1.74 2.56
CA MET A 23 -10.53 -2.95 2.19
C MET A 23 -9.81 -3.57 3.38
N ALA A 24 -9.21 -2.74 4.22
CA ALA A 24 -8.54 -3.23 5.42
C ALA A 24 -9.53 -3.93 6.35
N ALA A 25 -10.70 -3.34 6.52
CA ALA A 25 -11.74 -3.94 7.36
C ALA A 25 -12.19 -5.29 6.80
N ARG A 26 -12.39 -5.34 5.50
CA ARG A 26 -12.83 -6.56 4.82
C ARG A 26 -11.83 -7.69 4.98
N LEU A 27 -10.55 -7.37 4.88
CA LEU A 27 -9.48 -8.35 4.96
C LEU A 27 -9.04 -8.60 6.39
N GLU A 28 -9.59 -7.87 7.34
CA GLU A 28 -9.22 -7.94 8.75
C GLU A 28 -7.72 -7.69 8.93
N ARG A 29 -7.23 -6.69 8.22
CA ARG A 29 -5.83 -6.29 8.27
C ARG A 29 -5.73 -4.80 8.60
N SER A 30 -4.56 -4.35 8.99
CA SER A 30 -4.36 -2.94 9.25
C SER A 30 -4.31 -2.15 7.95
N ARG A 31 -4.60 -0.86 8.05
CA ARG A 31 -4.47 0.05 6.92
C ARG A 31 -3.05 0.02 6.38
N GLY A 32 -2.07 0.02 7.28
CA GLY A 32 -0.66 -0.02 6.87
C GLY A 32 -0.32 -1.28 6.08
N TRP A 33 -0.91 -2.41 6.48
CA TRP A 33 -0.69 -3.66 5.74
C TRP A 33 -1.21 -3.53 4.30
N VAL A 34 -2.42 -2.99 4.15
CA VAL A 34 -3.03 -2.80 2.82
C VAL A 34 -2.16 -1.87 1.98
N MET A 35 -1.69 -0.78 2.59
CA MET A 35 -0.88 0.20 1.87
C MET A 35 0.45 -0.39 1.42
N LYS A 36 1.08 -1.20 2.26
CA LYS A 36 2.33 -1.86 1.88
C LYS A 36 2.12 -2.82 0.73
N GLN A 37 1.03 -3.60 0.78
CA GLN A 37 0.73 -4.54 -0.28
C GLN A 37 0.46 -3.83 -1.60
N ALA A 38 -0.32 -2.76 -1.54
CA ALA A 38 -0.66 -2.00 -2.73
C ALA A 38 0.58 -1.36 -3.35
N LEU A 39 1.44 -0.80 -2.52
CA LEU A 39 2.64 -0.16 -2.98
C LEU A 39 3.59 -1.15 -3.64
N ALA A 40 3.80 -2.28 -2.99
CA ALA A 40 4.67 -3.31 -3.52
C ALA A 40 4.17 -3.83 -4.86
N ALA A 41 2.86 -4.07 -4.96
CA ALA A 41 2.27 -4.55 -6.20
C ALA A 41 2.41 -3.54 -7.32
N TRP A 42 2.19 -2.26 -7.01
CA TRP A 42 2.29 -1.22 -8.02
C TRP A 42 3.72 -1.05 -8.53
N VAL A 43 4.68 -1.06 -7.61
CA VAL A 43 6.09 -0.91 -8.00
C VAL A 43 6.54 -2.08 -8.85
N ASP A 44 6.19 -3.29 -8.47
CA ASP A 44 6.52 -4.48 -9.26
C ASP A 44 5.95 -4.38 -10.66
N GLN A 45 4.72 -3.91 -10.77
CA GLN A 45 4.05 -3.74 -12.03
C GLN A 45 4.78 -2.75 -12.93
N GLU A 46 5.22 -1.64 -12.36
CA GLU A 46 5.95 -0.62 -13.12
C GLU A 46 7.32 -1.11 -13.54
N GLU A 47 7.99 -1.87 -12.69
CA GLU A 47 9.28 -2.44 -13.04
C GLU A 47 9.15 -3.41 -14.20
N GLU A 48 8.09 -4.21 -14.22
CA GLU A 48 7.81 -5.09 -15.34
C GLU A 48 7.62 -4.32 -16.63
N ARG A 49 6.92 -3.20 -16.52
CA ARG A 49 6.57 -2.40 -17.69
C ARG A 49 7.78 -1.77 -18.34
N HIS A 50 8.84 -1.55 -17.57
CA HIS A 50 10.03 -0.86 -18.05
C HIS A 50 11.16 -1.79 -18.47
N ARG A 51 10.89 -3.05 -18.58
CA ARG A 51 11.89 -4.00 -19.05
C ARG A 51 12.07 -3.93 -20.53
#